data_1719fa498b6e1e0091869c476d70e086
#
_entry.id   1719fa498b6e1e0091869c476d70e086
#
_cell.length_a   1.000
_cell.length_b   1.000
_cell.length_c   1.000
_cell.angle_alpha   90.00
_cell.angle_beta   90.00
_cell.angle_gamma   90.00
#
_symmetry.space_group_name_H-M   'P 1'
#
loop_
_entity.id
_entity.type
_entity.pdbx_description
1 polymer ?
#
loop_
_entity_poly.entity_id
_entity_poly.type
_entity_poly.pdbx_seq_one_letter_code
_entity_poly.pdbx_strand_id
1 'polypeptide(L)'
;MAKKIDSTWIDEEMTTDAELASVQSSLESRISILESNAPNPEFKFVNSKSDFPTPLNGVITLEAGVTYFITKTIDLTGDRLVAGNNTVLIGGSSENCFLISTGLSASTALISSNYSLPMRNLSITHGTAVNLDATGNPTAALDWFGVNFTNCATVGTIKTYSNFIMSDCALLSSANMTFDGTIGTVGFVNCLFSGIAGQTTLNFPSTLTITRRIRAIYSSFVAFGGATAIFVDPAAVVPVESYILDTINFSGGATYTGGVTYTDNKAFFSNCKGVVNSSEIGQAYYTNNTVQNPIATQGVFEKIVGATTASSINQKFSHTDNRLTYTGGLARSFKVTAAISANSVTTQTVTILTRVAKNGATIAESESQATTSAVARNENFLSQAIVELNTNDFIEIFITNATNANNLLVTELNFIVEALN
;
A
#
# COMPACT_ATOMS: atom_id res chain seq x y z
N MET A 1 10.60 20.27 -29.83
CA MET A 1 11.59 20.63 -28.79
C MET A 1 11.29 19.76 -27.57
N ALA A 2 12.01 18.67 -27.38
CA ALA A 2 11.86 17.84 -26.19
C ALA A 2 12.43 18.59 -24.97
N LYS A 3 11.60 18.87 -23.99
CA LYS A 3 12.01 19.46 -22.72
C LYS A 3 12.80 18.41 -21.95
N LYS A 4 14.09 18.66 -21.72
CA LYS A 4 14.96 17.81 -20.90
C LYS A 4 14.37 17.73 -19.49
N ILE A 5 14.01 16.55 -19.03
CA ILE A 5 13.58 16.35 -17.65
C ILE A 5 14.84 16.53 -16.79
N ASP A 6 14.78 17.49 -15.87
CA ASP A 6 15.87 17.78 -14.94
C ASP A 6 15.98 16.65 -13.94
N SER A 7 17.18 16.09 -13.80
CA SER A 7 17.49 14.92 -12.97
C SER A 7 17.42 15.19 -11.46
N THR A 8 17.00 16.36 -11.02
CA THR A 8 16.92 16.75 -9.59
C THR A 8 15.66 16.27 -8.87
N TRP A 9 14.75 15.52 -9.54
CA TRP A 9 13.51 15.00 -8.96
C TRP A 9 13.51 13.48 -8.75
N ILE A 10 14.68 12.85 -8.78
CA ILE A 10 14.81 11.44 -8.41
C ILE A 10 15.23 11.43 -6.94
N ASP A 11 14.26 11.20 -6.07
CA ASP A 11 14.44 11.12 -4.63
C ASP A 11 15.40 9.97 -4.26
N GLU A 12 16.25 10.17 -3.25
CA GLU A 12 17.35 9.30 -2.80
C GLU A 12 16.92 7.92 -2.24
N GLU A 13 15.66 7.49 -2.44
CA GLU A 13 15.14 6.20 -1.93
C GLU A 13 15.17 5.04 -2.94
N MET A 14 15.77 5.17 -4.10
CA MET A 14 16.02 4.02 -4.99
C MET A 14 17.36 3.38 -4.63
N THR A 15 17.30 2.27 -3.94
CA THR A 15 18.39 1.69 -3.16
C THR A 15 19.49 0.98 -3.95
N THR A 16 19.44 0.89 -5.29
CA THR A 16 20.59 0.43 -6.09
C THR A 16 20.62 1.03 -7.49
N ASP A 17 21.82 1.35 -8.01
CA ASP A 17 22.07 1.72 -9.42
C ASP A 17 21.51 0.69 -10.43
N ALA A 18 21.37 -0.57 -10.02
CA ALA A 18 20.83 -1.65 -10.83
C ALA A 18 19.31 -1.55 -11.04
N GLU A 19 18.56 -1.06 -10.04
CA GLU A 19 17.11 -0.84 -10.17
C GLU A 19 16.82 0.37 -11.05
N LEU A 20 17.59 1.44 -10.90
CA LEU A 20 17.51 2.62 -11.74
C LEU A 20 17.82 2.26 -13.22
N ALA A 21 18.89 1.50 -13.47
CA ALA A 21 19.25 1.00 -14.79
C ALA A 21 18.17 0.07 -15.38
N SER A 22 17.52 -0.75 -14.56
CA SER A 22 16.41 -1.62 -14.97
C SER A 22 15.18 -0.82 -15.38
N VAL A 23 14.80 0.21 -14.60
CA VAL A 23 13.67 1.10 -14.91
C VAL A 23 13.98 1.93 -16.16
N GLN A 24 15.19 2.45 -16.28
CA GLN A 24 15.64 3.23 -17.45
C GLN A 24 15.68 2.37 -18.71
N SER A 25 16.25 1.17 -18.66
CA SER A 25 16.25 0.18 -19.75
C SER A 25 14.83 -0.26 -20.15
N SER A 26 13.93 -0.44 -19.17
CA SER A 26 12.53 -0.73 -19.43
C SER A 26 11.81 0.44 -20.12
N LEU A 27 12.12 1.68 -19.70
CA LEU A 27 11.55 2.90 -20.29
C LEU A 27 12.06 3.10 -21.72
N GLU A 28 13.37 2.94 -21.95
CA GLU A 28 14.00 3.06 -23.26
C GLU A 28 13.52 1.96 -24.23
N SER A 29 13.35 0.72 -23.75
CA SER A 29 12.77 -0.37 -24.51
C SER A 29 11.30 -0.08 -24.90
N ARG A 30 10.51 0.50 -24.00
CA ARG A 30 9.11 0.89 -24.27
C ARG A 30 9.03 2.08 -25.22
N ILE A 31 9.94 3.03 -25.12
CA ILE A 31 10.05 4.16 -26.05
C ILE A 31 10.46 3.65 -27.44
N SER A 32 11.45 2.76 -27.53
CA SER A 32 11.90 2.21 -28.80
C SER A 32 10.86 1.32 -29.48
N ILE A 33 10.05 0.58 -28.72
CA ILE A 33 8.90 -0.19 -29.25
C ILE A 33 7.80 0.78 -29.75
N LEU A 34 7.58 1.89 -29.06
CA LEU A 34 6.65 2.93 -29.51
C LEU A 34 7.14 3.66 -30.76
N GLU A 35 8.47 3.85 -30.91
CA GLU A 35 9.06 4.53 -32.05
C GLU A 35 9.29 3.62 -33.27
N SER A 36 9.56 2.32 -33.08
CA SER A 36 9.94 1.40 -34.15
C SER A 36 8.81 0.65 -34.82
N ASN A 37 7.63 0.55 -34.19
CA ASN A 37 6.50 -0.26 -34.68
C ASN A 37 5.21 0.55 -35.00
N ALA A 38 5.20 1.86 -34.85
CA ALA A 38 4.06 2.67 -35.27
C ALA A 38 4.28 3.17 -36.69
N PRO A 39 3.48 2.74 -37.68
CA PRO A 39 3.21 3.64 -38.80
C PRO A 39 2.73 4.94 -38.16
N ASN A 40 3.22 6.09 -38.64
CA ASN A 40 2.91 7.43 -38.15
C ASN A 40 1.46 7.46 -37.61
N PRO A 41 1.22 7.60 -36.29
CA PRO A 41 -0.12 7.38 -35.76
C PRO A 41 -1.07 8.37 -36.43
N GLU A 42 -2.11 7.86 -37.06
CA GLU A 42 -3.11 8.73 -37.67
C GLU A 42 -3.80 9.51 -36.54
N PHE A 43 -3.79 10.84 -36.63
CA PHE A 43 -4.49 11.70 -35.71
C PHE A 43 -5.83 12.15 -36.29
N LYS A 44 -6.90 11.91 -35.54
CA LYS A 44 -8.23 12.41 -35.86
C LYS A 44 -8.71 13.37 -34.79
N PHE A 45 -8.98 14.62 -35.17
CA PHE A 45 -9.61 15.59 -34.29
C PHE A 45 -11.12 15.32 -34.23
N VAL A 46 -11.63 15.19 -33.01
CA VAL A 46 -13.04 14.90 -32.75
C VAL A 46 -13.69 16.14 -32.14
N ASN A 47 -14.50 16.82 -32.93
CA ASN A 47 -15.30 17.97 -32.54
C ASN A 47 -16.79 17.62 -32.40
N SER A 48 -17.19 16.47 -32.92
CA SER A 48 -18.58 15.99 -32.92
C SER A 48 -18.60 14.46 -33.03
N LYS A 49 -19.75 13.85 -32.77
CA LYS A 49 -19.94 12.40 -32.94
C LYS A 49 -19.66 11.94 -34.39
N SER A 50 -19.94 12.79 -35.40
CA SER A 50 -19.72 12.45 -36.80
C SER A 50 -18.25 12.33 -37.20
N ASP A 51 -17.31 12.81 -36.38
CA ASP A 51 -15.88 12.68 -36.62
C ASP A 51 -15.34 11.29 -36.22
N PHE A 52 -16.14 10.52 -35.49
CA PHE A 52 -15.88 9.10 -35.25
C PHE A 52 -16.37 8.25 -36.48
N PRO A 53 -15.91 6.98 -36.58
CA PRO A 53 -16.47 6.04 -37.54
C PRO A 53 -18.00 5.91 -37.42
N THR A 54 -18.68 5.68 -38.54
CA THR A 54 -20.15 5.54 -38.57
C THR A 54 -20.59 4.38 -37.66
N PRO A 55 -21.51 4.62 -36.72
CA PRO A 55 -21.99 3.56 -35.83
C PRO A 55 -22.75 2.45 -36.58
N LEU A 56 -22.53 1.22 -36.18
CA LEU A 56 -23.32 0.08 -36.62
C LEU A 56 -24.03 -0.54 -35.40
N ASN A 57 -25.34 -0.58 -35.41
CA ASN A 57 -26.15 -1.12 -34.30
C ASN A 57 -25.83 -0.55 -32.93
N GLY A 58 -25.62 0.76 -32.81
CA GLY A 58 -25.31 1.42 -31.57
C GLY A 58 -23.83 1.28 -31.13
N VAL A 59 -22.95 0.84 -32.02
CA VAL A 59 -21.53 0.64 -31.77
C VAL A 59 -20.69 1.44 -32.75
N ILE A 60 -19.82 2.29 -32.20
CA ILE A 60 -18.77 2.98 -32.95
C ILE A 60 -17.47 2.20 -32.74
N THR A 61 -17.01 1.49 -33.75
CA THR A 61 -15.73 0.77 -33.69
C THR A 61 -14.62 1.71 -34.10
N LEU A 62 -13.75 2.02 -33.15
CA LEU A 62 -12.60 2.89 -33.37
C LEU A 62 -11.53 2.15 -34.19
N GLU A 63 -10.91 2.86 -35.10
CA GLU A 63 -9.89 2.32 -35.99
C GLU A 63 -8.61 1.98 -35.20
N ALA A 64 -8.00 0.84 -35.54
CA ALA A 64 -6.75 0.41 -34.94
C ALA A 64 -5.59 1.36 -35.34
N GLY A 65 -4.72 1.66 -34.40
CA GLY A 65 -3.56 2.53 -34.62
C GLY A 65 -3.88 4.02 -34.70
N VAL A 66 -5.13 4.44 -34.48
CA VAL A 66 -5.57 5.83 -34.58
C VAL A 66 -5.60 6.49 -33.20
N THR A 67 -5.08 7.71 -33.12
CA THR A 67 -5.22 8.59 -31.97
C THR A 67 -6.39 9.56 -32.20
N TYR A 68 -7.43 9.47 -31.38
CA TYR A 68 -8.58 10.36 -31.40
C TYR A 68 -8.37 11.49 -30.41
N PHE A 69 -8.24 12.74 -30.90
CA PHE A 69 -8.06 13.93 -30.09
C PHE A 69 -9.42 14.63 -29.91
N ILE A 70 -9.97 14.52 -28.71
CA ILE A 70 -11.29 15.02 -28.33
C ILE A 70 -11.12 16.47 -27.86
N THR A 71 -11.75 17.41 -28.58
CA THR A 71 -11.53 18.86 -28.36
C THR A 71 -12.55 19.50 -27.43
N LYS A 72 -13.67 18.84 -27.18
CA LYS A 72 -14.79 19.31 -26.33
C LYS A 72 -15.65 18.14 -25.88
N THR A 73 -16.73 18.42 -25.18
CA THR A 73 -17.75 17.39 -24.83
C THR A 73 -18.39 16.80 -26.08
N ILE A 74 -18.37 15.47 -26.18
CA ILE A 74 -19.00 14.69 -27.26
C ILE A 74 -20.09 13.81 -26.65
N ASP A 75 -21.33 14.00 -27.10
CA ASP A 75 -22.43 13.08 -26.80
C ASP A 75 -22.57 12.06 -27.95
N LEU A 76 -22.40 10.79 -27.61
CA LEU A 76 -22.51 9.67 -28.56
C LEU A 76 -23.97 9.30 -28.86
N THR A 77 -24.93 9.88 -28.15
CA THR A 77 -26.38 9.78 -28.41
C THR A 77 -26.85 8.32 -28.65
N GLY A 78 -26.84 7.51 -27.61
CA GLY A 78 -27.26 6.11 -27.64
C GLY A 78 -26.20 5.10 -28.12
N ASP A 79 -25.06 5.60 -28.66
CA ASP A 79 -23.96 4.74 -29.11
C ASP A 79 -22.89 4.59 -28.05
N ARG A 80 -22.06 3.55 -28.18
CA ARG A 80 -20.88 3.26 -27.37
C ARG A 80 -19.63 3.10 -28.24
N LEU A 81 -18.46 3.27 -27.64
CA LEU A 81 -17.18 3.09 -28.30
C LEU A 81 -16.65 1.65 -28.07
N VAL A 82 -16.10 1.05 -29.10
CA VAL A 82 -15.28 -0.16 -29.02
C VAL A 82 -13.91 0.17 -29.59
N ALA A 83 -12.90 0.16 -28.73
CA ALA A 83 -11.54 0.52 -29.14
C ALA A 83 -10.83 -0.68 -29.79
N GLY A 84 -10.19 -0.44 -30.93
CA GLY A 84 -9.34 -1.37 -31.63
C GLY A 84 -7.94 -1.46 -31.04
N ASN A 85 -7.09 -2.28 -31.66
CA ASN A 85 -5.68 -2.40 -31.24
C ASN A 85 -4.93 -1.08 -31.46
N ASN A 86 -4.11 -0.68 -30.48
CA ASN A 86 -3.31 0.56 -30.49
C ASN A 86 -4.15 1.84 -30.69
N THR A 87 -5.43 1.83 -30.33
CA THR A 87 -6.25 3.04 -30.27
C THR A 87 -5.87 3.86 -29.04
N VAL A 88 -5.78 5.19 -29.20
CA VAL A 88 -5.50 6.14 -28.12
C VAL A 88 -6.62 7.18 -28.06
N LEU A 89 -7.08 7.51 -26.85
CA LEU A 89 -8.03 8.60 -26.62
C LEU A 89 -7.36 9.72 -25.85
N ILE A 90 -7.35 10.92 -26.41
CA ILE A 90 -6.75 12.11 -25.78
C ILE A 90 -7.77 13.24 -25.78
N GLY A 91 -8.05 13.82 -24.62
CA GLY A 91 -8.79 15.07 -24.50
C GLY A 91 -7.85 16.28 -24.49
N GLY A 92 -8.32 17.42 -24.90
CA GLY A 92 -7.61 18.69 -24.76
C GLY A 92 -7.49 19.10 -23.27
N SER A 93 -8.48 18.75 -22.44
CA SER A 93 -8.52 18.98 -21.00
C SER A 93 -9.59 18.09 -20.37
N SER A 94 -9.30 17.47 -19.24
CA SER A 94 -10.30 16.71 -18.48
C SER A 94 -11.43 17.55 -17.89
N GLU A 95 -11.28 18.87 -17.87
CA GLU A 95 -12.34 19.79 -17.40
C GLU A 95 -13.39 20.11 -18.49
N ASN A 96 -13.01 20.02 -19.76
CA ASN A 96 -13.84 20.47 -20.89
C ASN A 96 -14.12 19.38 -21.93
N CYS A 97 -13.37 18.28 -21.91
CA CYS A 97 -13.49 17.21 -22.88
C CYS A 97 -14.15 15.99 -22.24
N PHE A 98 -15.47 15.88 -22.38
CA PHE A 98 -16.24 14.76 -21.85
C PHE A 98 -16.69 13.81 -22.95
N LEU A 99 -16.62 12.51 -22.67
CA LEU A 99 -17.36 11.49 -23.42
C LEU A 99 -18.60 11.13 -22.61
N ILE A 100 -19.77 11.32 -23.21
CA ILE A 100 -21.06 10.96 -22.65
C ILE A 100 -21.91 10.22 -23.70
N SER A 101 -22.97 9.53 -23.30
CA SER A 101 -23.96 8.98 -24.24
C SER A 101 -25.36 9.07 -23.64
N THR A 102 -26.11 10.10 -24.08
CA THR A 102 -27.52 10.22 -23.75
C THR A 102 -28.32 9.13 -24.50
N GLY A 103 -29.23 8.47 -23.80
CA GLY A 103 -30.03 7.39 -24.39
C GLY A 103 -29.37 6.00 -24.41
N LEU A 104 -28.06 5.88 -24.10
CA LEU A 104 -27.46 4.57 -23.87
C LEU A 104 -27.90 4.04 -22.49
N SER A 105 -28.20 2.74 -22.40
CA SER A 105 -28.53 2.12 -21.11
C SER A 105 -27.41 2.29 -20.07
N ALA A 106 -27.77 2.70 -18.87
CA ALA A 106 -26.79 2.92 -17.80
C ALA A 106 -25.96 1.67 -17.44
N SER A 107 -26.48 0.46 -17.70
CA SER A 107 -25.77 -0.81 -17.49
C SER A 107 -24.85 -1.19 -18.66
N THR A 108 -24.94 -0.50 -19.80
CA THR A 108 -24.05 -0.73 -20.95
C THR A 108 -22.82 0.13 -20.81
N ALA A 109 -21.64 -0.46 -20.91
CA ALA A 109 -20.40 0.30 -20.86
C ALA A 109 -20.25 1.27 -22.04
N LEU A 110 -19.91 2.51 -21.75
CA LEU A 110 -19.66 3.55 -22.76
C LEU A 110 -18.45 3.21 -23.62
N ILE A 111 -17.39 2.68 -23.01
CA ILE A 111 -16.16 2.29 -23.70
C ILE A 111 -15.86 0.82 -23.42
N SER A 112 -15.55 0.06 -24.46
CA SER A 112 -15.08 -1.32 -24.35
C SER A 112 -13.80 -1.53 -25.14
N SER A 113 -12.92 -2.42 -24.66
CA SER A 113 -11.71 -2.83 -25.37
C SER A 113 -11.23 -4.19 -24.87
N ASN A 114 -10.60 -4.95 -25.75
CA ASN A 114 -9.80 -6.13 -25.42
C ASN A 114 -8.30 -5.92 -25.73
N TYR A 115 -7.90 -4.67 -25.98
CA TYR A 115 -6.55 -4.24 -26.27
C TYR A 115 -6.06 -3.19 -25.26
N SER A 116 -4.80 -2.82 -25.35
CA SER A 116 -4.31 -1.63 -24.69
C SER A 116 -5.10 -0.40 -25.11
N LEU A 117 -5.52 0.41 -24.15
CA LEU A 117 -6.27 1.63 -24.37
C LEU A 117 -5.69 2.77 -23.49
N PRO A 118 -4.64 3.42 -23.95
CA PRO A 118 -4.17 4.66 -23.31
C PRO A 118 -5.23 5.75 -23.39
N MET A 119 -5.49 6.41 -22.25
CA MET A 119 -6.39 7.57 -22.17
C MET A 119 -5.69 8.72 -21.47
N ARG A 120 -5.88 9.94 -21.98
CA ARG A 120 -5.22 11.14 -21.42
C ARG A 120 -6.15 12.34 -21.42
N ASN A 121 -6.12 13.12 -20.33
CA ASN A 121 -6.78 14.43 -20.20
C ASN A 121 -8.25 14.44 -20.64
N LEU A 122 -9.01 13.45 -20.23
CA LEU A 122 -10.36 13.18 -20.69
C LEU A 122 -11.29 12.87 -19.52
N SER A 123 -12.53 13.34 -19.58
CA SER A 123 -13.57 12.95 -18.63
C SER A 123 -14.60 12.03 -19.26
N ILE A 124 -15.06 11.06 -18.45
CA ILE A 124 -16.09 10.10 -18.82
C ILE A 124 -17.25 10.22 -17.84
N THR A 125 -18.46 10.39 -18.37
CA THR A 125 -19.69 10.44 -17.57
C THR A 125 -20.74 9.52 -18.19
N HIS A 126 -21.01 8.41 -17.51
CA HIS A 126 -22.08 7.48 -17.91
C HIS A 126 -22.40 6.53 -16.74
N GLY A 127 -23.55 5.85 -16.77
CA GLY A 127 -23.93 4.86 -15.76
C GLY A 127 -22.86 3.79 -15.55
N THR A 128 -22.38 3.15 -16.62
CA THR A 128 -21.21 2.27 -16.64
C THR A 128 -20.17 2.85 -17.60
N ALA A 129 -19.00 3.25 -17.12
CA ALA A 129 -18.02 3.94 -17.95
C ALA A 129 -17.26 2.98 -18.87
N VAL A 130 -16.68 1.90 -18.34
CA VAL A 130 -15.80 1.02 -19.10
C VAL A 130 -16.11 -0.48 -18.90
N ASN A 131 -15.85 -1.28 -19.94
CA ASN A 131 -15.73 -2.74 -19.84
C ASN A 131 -14.51 -3.17 -20.65
N LEU A 132 -13.41 -3.44 -19.97
CA LEU A 132 -12.12 -3.73 -20.58
C LEU A 132 -11.72 -5.16 -20.21
N ASP A 133 -11.65 -6.05 -21.20
CA ASP A 133 -11.31 -7.46 -21.01
C ASP A 133 -10.25 -7.90 -22.01
N ALA A 134 -9.01 -8.00 -21.56
CA ALA A 134 -7.87 -8.41 -22.36
C ALA A 134 -7.54 -9.91 -22.23
N THR A 135 -8.50 -10.75 -21.88
CA THR A 135 -8.28 -12.21 -21.69
C THR A 135 -7.58 -12.86 -22.92
N GLY A 136 -7.86 -12.40 -24.14
CA GLY A 136 -7.16 -12.84 -25.36
C GLY A 136 -5.83 -12.13 -25.66
N ASN A 137 -5.45 -11.11 -24.87
CA ASN A 137 -4.29 -10.26 -25.09
C ASN A 137 -3.51 -10.02 -23.78
N PRO A 138 -2.85 -11.02 -23.21
CA PRO A 138 -2.25 -10.94 -21.86
C PRO A 138 -1.11 -9.93 -21.74
N THR A 139 -0.60 -9.41 -22.84
CA THR A 139 0.41 -8.33 -22.86
C THR A 139 -0.19 -6.93 -22.88
N ALA A 140 -1.52 -6.80 -23.07
CA ALA A 140 -2.20 -5.51 -23.07
C ALA A 140 -1.97 -4.79 -21.74
N ALA A 141 -1.80 -3.48 -21.81
CA ALA A 141 -1.61 -2.62 -20.65
C ALA A 141 -2.50 -1.36 -20.76
N LEU A 142 -2.88 -0.82 -19.61
CA LEU A 142 -3.64 0.42 -19.51
C LEU A 142 -2.79 1.46 -18.79
N ASP A 143 -2.64 2.60 -19.42
CA ASP A 143 -1.93 3.76 -18.87
C ASP A 143 -2.82 5.00 -19.03
N TRP A 144 -3.39 5.46 -17.91
CA TRP A 144 -4.31 6.59 -17.88
C TRP A 144 -3.71 7.75 -17.12
N PHE A 145 -3.72 8.92 -17.76
CA PHE A 145 -3.17 10.15 -17.19
C PHE A 145 -4.18 11.29 -17.30
N GLY A 146 -4.51 11.94 -16.19
CA GLY A 146 -5.47 13.04 -16.19
C GLY A 146 -6.88 12.64 -16.61
N VAL A 147 -7.28 11.38 -16.40
CA VAL A 147 -8.61 10.86 -16.76
C VAL A 147 -9.55 10.97 -15.55
N ASN A 148 -10.71 11.59 -15.76
CA ASN A 148 -11.73 11.71 -14.73
C ASN A 148 -12.96 10.86 -15.06
N PHE A 149 -13.43 10.11 -14.08
CA PHE A 149 -14.73 9.45 -14.10
C PHE A 149 -15.68 10.24 -13.21
N THR A 150 -16.71 10.82 -13.81
CA THR A 150 -17.61 11.75 -13.09
C THR A 150 -19.04 11.22 -13.11
N ASN A 151 -19.63 11.09 -11.91
CA ASN A 151 -21.01 10.60 -11.75
C ASN A 151 -21.27 9.22 -12.42
N CYS A 152 -20.28 8.34 -12.36
CA CYS A 152 -20.41 6.96 -12.85
C CYS A 152 -20.90 6.07 -11.71
N ALA A 153 -22.11 5.55 -11.79
CA ALA A 153 -22.62 4.60 -10.81
C ALA A 153 -21.73 3.35 -10.74
N THR A 154 -21.17 2.97 -11.89
CA THR A 154 -20.17 1.91 -12.04
C THR A 154 -19.08 2.40 -12.98
N VAL A 155 -17.85 2.58 -12.46
CA VAL A 155 -16.71 2.85 -13.35
C VAL A 155 -16.51 1.68 -14.31
N GLY A 156 -16.65 0.45 -13.82
CA GLY A 156 -16.69 -0.74 -14.65
C GLY A 156 -15.64 -1.78 -14.30
N THR A 157 -15.42 -2.71 -15.25
CA THR A 157 -14.51 -3.84 -15.06
C THR A 157 -13.26 -3.71 -15.91
N ILE A 158 -12.12 -4.02 -15.29
CA ILE A 158 -10.80 -4.11 -15.90
C ILE A 158 -10.29 -5.53 -15.63
N LYS A 159 -10.15 -6.32 -16.70
CA LYS A 159 -9.88 -7.74 -16.58
C LYS A 159 -8.72 -8.19 -17.44
N THR A 160 -7.80 -8.93 -16.81
CA THR A 160 -6.68 -9.63 -17.46
C THR A 160 -5.76 -8.70 -18.26
N TYR A 161 -5.19 -7.70 -17.60
CA TYR A 161 -4.17 -6.82 -18.18
C TYR A 161 -2.79 -7.08 -17.55
N SER A 162 -1.73 -6.93 -18.34
CA SER A 162 -0.36 -7.03 -17.81
C SER A 162 -0.08 -5.95 -16.75
N ASN A 163 -0.57 -4.73 -17.00
CA ASN A 163 -0.48 -3.61 -16.08
C ASN A 163 -1.69 -2.67 -16.25
N PHE A 164 -2.09 -2.07 -15.15
CA PHE A 164 -3.02 -0.95 -15.10
C PHE A 164 -2.42 0.15 -14.23
N ILE A 165 -2.23 1.32 -14.79
CA ILE A 165 -1.71 2.50 -14.07
C ILE A 165 -2.64 3.69 -14.31
N MET A 166 -3.02 4.35 -13.22
CA MET A 166 -3.69 5.65 -13.23
C MET A 166 -2.80 6.69 -12.55
N SER A 167 -2.55 7.80 -13.22
CA SER A 167 -1.78 8.91 -12.67
C SER A 167 -2.52 10.23 -12.88
N ASP A 168 -2.55 11.07 -11.84
CA ASP A 168 -3.24 12.37 -11.85
C ASP A 168 -4.72 12.28 -12.29
N CYS A 169 -5.39 11.19 -11.91
CA CYS A 169 -6.76 10.87 -12.29
C CYS A 169 -7.74 11.10 -11.15
N ALA A 170 -9.04 11.21 -11.47
CA ALA A 170 -10.06 11.31 -10.45
C ALA A 170 -11.29 10.42 -10.71
N LEU A 171 -11.83 9.84 -9.64
CA LEU A 171 -13.16 9.30 -9.56
C LEU A 171 -14.01 10.28 -8.74
N LEU A 172 -14.91 11.01 -9.40
CA LEU A 172 -15.71 12.04 -8.77
C LEU A 172 -17.17 11.58 -8.68
N SER A 173 -17.67 11.37 -7.46
CA SER A 173 -19.00 10.77 -7.23
C SER A 173 -19.19 9.49 -8.06
N SER A 174 -18.18 8.63 -8.04
CA SER A 174 -18.10 7.42 -8.85
C SER A 174 -17.66 6.24 -8.00
N ALA A 175 -18.12 5.02 -8.35
CA ALA A 175 -17.83 3.82 -7.57
C ALA A 175 -17.64 2.58 -8.48
N ASN A 176 -17.38 1.44 -7.83
CA ASN A 176 -17.34 0.13 -8.49
C ASN A 176 -16.36 0.05 -9.67
N MET A 177 -15.12 0.55 -9.48
CA MET A 177 -14.01 0.17 -10.36
C MET A 177 -13.54 -1.22 -9.93
N THR A 178 -13.83 -2.24 -10.73
CA THR A 178 -13.57 -3.64 -10.40
C THR A 178 -12.41 -4.18 -11.22
N PHE A 179 -11.46 -4.84 -10.55
CA PHE A 179 -10.32 -5.52 -11.16
C PHE A 179 -10.52 -7.03 -11.09
N ASP A 180 -10.41 -7.74 -12.21
CA ASP A 180 -10.73 -9.16 -12.28
C ASP A 180 -9.71 -9.94 -13.13
N GLY A 181 -9.73 -11.29 -13.01
CA GLY A 181 -8.82 -12.18 -13.71
C GLY A 181 -7.35 -12.00 -13.29
N THR A 182 -6.42 -12.20 -14.21
CA THR A 182 -4.98 -12.08 -13.91
C THR A 182 -4.44 -10.72 -14.33
N ILE A 183 -3.96 -9.94 -13.35
CA ILE A 183 -3.37 -8.61 -13.58
C ILE A 183 -1.95 -8.58 -12.99
N GLY A 184 -1.01 -8.02 -13.73
CA GLY A 184 0.37 -7.88 -13.25
C GLY A 184 0.47 -6.84 -12.13
N THR A 185 0.26 -5.60 -12.47
CA THR A 185 0.30 -4.46 -11.54
C THR A 185 -0.99 -3.64 -11.66
N VAL A 186 -1.54 -3.24 -10.53
CA VAL A 186 -2.55 -2.18 -10.44
C VAL A 186 -1.92 -1.02 -9.66
N GLY A 187 -1.82 0.14 -10.29
CA GLY A 187 -1.16 1.31 -9.72
C GLY A 187 -2.02 2.57 -9.78
N PHE A 188 -2.02 3.33 -8.68
CA PHE A 188 -2.65 4.63 -8.55
C PHE A 188 -1.65 5.62 -8.00
N VAL A 189 -1.40 6.71 -8.71
CA VAL A 189 -0.42 7.73 -8.34
C VAL A 189 -1.10 9.10 -8.39
N ASN A 190 -1.07 9.83 -7.29
CA ASN A 190 -1.65 11.18 -7.20
C ASN A 190 -3.12 11.23 -7.67
N CYS A 191 -3.94 10.25 -7.27
CA CYS A 191 -5.33 10.13 -7.67
C CYS A 191 -6.28 10.62 -6.58
N LEU A 192 -7.42 11.17 -7.00
CA LEU A 192 -8.53 11.54 -6.11
C LEU A 192 -9.71 10.59 -6.30
N PHE A 193 -10.12 9.94 -5.23
CA PHE A 193 -11.26 9.03 -5.22
C PHE A 193 -12.36 9.59 -4.32
N SER A 194 -13.43 10.09 -4.91
CA SER A 194 -14.66 10.50 -4.22
C SER A 194 -15.74 9.46 -4.48
N GLY A 195 -15.97 8.60 -3.49
CA GLY A 195 -16.88 7.45 -3.60
C GLY A 195 -18.36 7.83 -3.50
N ILE A 196 -19.23 6.88 -3.72
CA ILE A 196 -20.69 6.96 -3.54
C ILE A 196 -21.06 6.29 -2.22
N ALA A 197 -21.98 6.90 -1.48
CA ALA A 197 -22.48 6.36 -0.20
C ALA A 197 -22.93 4.89 -0.35
N GLY A 198 -22.50 4.03 0.57
CA GLY A 198 -22.87 2.62 0.61
C GLY A 198 -22.22 1.74 -0.46
N GLN A 199 -21.33 2.27 -1.32
CA GLN A 199 -20.70 1.51 -2.39
C GLN A 199 -19.18 1.36 -2.19
N THR A 200 -18.59 0.41 -2.90
CA THR A 200 -17.13 0.22 -2.92
C THR A 200 -16.54 1.03 -4.07
N THR A 201 -15.51 1.84 -3.79
CA THR A 201 -14.86 2.64 -4.84
C THR A 201 -13.93 1.79 -5.70
N LEU A 202 -12.96 1.10 -5.09
CA LEU A 202 -12.06 0.15 -5.75
C LEU A 202 -12.35 -1.25 -5.23
N ASN A 203 -12.64 -2.19 -6.12
CA ASN A 203 -13.03 -3.55 -5.79
C ASN A 203 -12.10 -4.59 -6.43
N PHE A 204 -11.51 -5.44 -5.59
CA PHE A 204 -10.60 -6.53 -5.96
C PHE A 204 -11.22 -7.85 -5.46
N PRO A 205 -12.07 -8.52 -6.26
CA PRO A 205 -12.83 -9.70 -5.87
C PRO A 205 -11.96 -10.97 -5.73
N SER A 206 -12.54 -12.03 -5.18
CA SER A 206 -11.90 -13.34 -4.99
C SER A 206 -11.38 -13.98 -6.28
N THR A 207 -11.92 -13.61 -7.43
CA THR A 207 -11.51 -14.10 -8.76
C THR A 207 -10.25 -13.41 -9.31
N LEU A 208 -9.75 -12.38 -8.60
CA LEU A 208 -8.56 -11.66 -9.00
C LEU A 208 -7.28 -12.42 -8.62
N THR A 209 -6.33 -12.44 -9.55
CA THR A 209 -4.94 -12.85 -9.33
C THR A 209 -4.01 -11.70 -9.68
N ILE A 210 -3.31 -11.16 -8.70
CA ILE A 210 -2.22 -10.19 -8.89
C ILE A 210 -0.91 -10.95 -8.96
N THR A 211 -0.12 -10.71 -10.00
CA THR A 211 1.18 -11.38 -10.16
C THR A 211 2.37 -10.54 -9.68
N ARG A 212 2.16 -9.24 -9.47
CA ARG A 212 3.20 -8.33 -8.96
C ARG A 212 2.70 -7.55 -7.76
N ARG A 213 1.84 -6.52 -7.95
CA ARG A 213 1.38 -5.67 -6.83
C ARG A 213 0.09 -4.90 -7.13
N ILE A 214 -0.59 -4.52 -6.06
CA ILE A 214 -1.55 -3.42 -6.00
C ILE A 214 -0.84 -2.28 -5.26
N ARG A 215 -0.79 -1.07 -5.83
CA ARG A 215 -0.13 0.08 -5.20
C ARG A 215 -0.96 1.34 -5.36
N ALA A 216 -1.20 2.05 -4.26
CA ALA A 216 -1.69 3.42 -4.29
C ALA A 216 -0.72 4.31 -3.50
N ILE A 217 -0.30 5.43 -4.11
CA ILE A 217 0.64 6.37 -3.50
C ILE A 217 0.18 7.82 -3.75
N TYR A 218 0.44 8.69 -2.77
CA TYR A 218 0.11 10.13 -2.82
C TYR A 218 -1.34 10.41 -3.23
N SER A 219 -2.26 9.50 -2.89
CA SER A 219 -3.64 9.55 -3.34
C SER A 219 -4.58 9.88 -2.19
N SER A 220 -5.76 10.40 -2.52
CA SER A 220 -6.78 10.74 -1.54
C SER A 220 -8.05 9.96 -1.80
N PHE A 221 -8.61 9.39 -0.73
CA PHE A 221 -9.90 8.72 -0.75
C PHE A 221 -10.87 9.47 0.16
N VAL A 222 -11.95 9.96 -0.42
CA VAL A 222 -13.08 10.57 0.28
C VAL A 222 -14.26 9.63 0.15
N ALA A 223 -14.53 8.87 1.19
CA ALA A 223 -15.62 7.88 1.17
C ALA A 223 -16.74 8.35 2.11
N PHE A 224 -17.97 8.31 1.64
CA PHE A 224 -19.15 8.85 2.33
C PHE A 224 -20.08 7.73 2.80
N GLY A 225 -20.75 7.96 3.97
CA GLY A 225 -21.94 7.25 4.39
C GLY A 225 -21.94 5.73 4.21
N GLY A 226 -21.07 4.98 4.91
CA GLY A 226 -20.99 3.52 4.80
C GLY A 226 -20.29 2.98 3.54
N ALA A 227 -19.67 3.85 2.73
CA ALA A 227 -18.89 3.43 1.59
C ALA A 227 -17.60 2.70 2.02
N THR A 228 -17.09 1.82 1.16
CA THR A 228 -15.75 1.22 1.29
C THR A 228 -14.82 1.85 0.25
N ALA A 229 -13.70 2.44 0.68
CA ALA A 229 -12.77 3.06 -0.25
C ALA A 229 -12.06 2.01 -1.12
N ILE A 230 -11.43 1.02 -0.49
CA ILE A 230 -10.75 -0.08 -1.16
C ILE A 230 -11.19 -1.39 -0.52
N PHE A 231 -11.67 -2.32 -1.32
CA PHE A 231 -11.98 -3.68 -0.88
C PHE A 231 -11.09 -4.68 -1.64
N VAL A 232 -10.31 -5.46 -0.90
CA VAL A 232 -9.53 -6.58 -1.43
C VAL A 232 -10.05 -7.86 -0.78
N ASP A 233 -10.67 -8.74 -1.55
CA ASP A 233 -11.18 -10.00 -1.02
C ASP A 233 -10.04 -10.84 -0.44
N PRO A 234 -10.17 -11.39 0.78
CA PRO A 234 -9.13 -12.23 1.37
C PRO A 234 -8.75 -13.46 0.53
N ALA A 235 -9.67 -13.96 -0.30
CA ALA A 235 -9.44 -15.07 -1.22
C ALA A 235 -8.76 -14.63 -2.53
N ALA A 236 -8.68 -13.33 -2.82
CA ALA A 236 -7.90 -12.84 -3.96
C ALA A 236 -6.43 -13.25 -3.83
N VAL A 237 -5.83 -13.69 -4.93
CA VAL A 237 -4.40 -14.05 -4.96
C VAL A 237 -3.58 -12.77 -5.07
N VAL A 238 -2.96 -12.37 -3.98
CA VAL A 238 -2.10 -11.19 -3.89
C VAL A 238 -0.80 -11.62 -3.21
N PRO A 239 0.38 -11.35 -3.78
CA PRO A 239 1.66 -11.72 -3.16
C PRO A 239 1.84 -11.04 -1.79
N VAL A 240 2.71 -11.62 -0.97
CA VAL A 240 3.05 -11.07 0.36
C VAL A 240 3.56 -9.63 0.21
N GLU A 241 3.04 -8.73 1.06
CA GLU A 241 3.38 -7.29 1.11
C GLU A 241 3.35 -6.56 -0.25
N SER A 242 2.50 -7.03 -1.14
CA SER A 242 2.33 -6.42 -2.46
C SER A 242 1.02 -5.62 -2.61
N TYR A 243 0.16 -5.60 -1.59
CA TYR A 243 -0.92 -4.62 -1.47
C TYR A 243 -0.39 -3.41 -0.69
N ILE A 244 0.10 -2.41 -1.43
CA ILE A 244 0.87 -1.28 -0.92
C ILE A 244 0.00 -0.03 -0.91
N LEU A 245 -0.17 0.56 0.27
CA LEU A 245 -0.74 1.89 0.45
C LEU A 245 0.31 2.78 1.10
N ASP A 246 0.72 3.85 0.41
CA ASP A 246 1.75 4.75 0.92
C ASP A 246 1.34 6.21 0.73
N THR A 247 1.49 6.98 1.79
CA THR A 247 1.14 8.41 1.82
C THR A 247 -0.29 8.66 1.31
N ILE A 248 -1.26 7.89 1.84
CA ILE A 248 -2.67 7.98 1.47
C ILE A 248 -3.42 8.83 2.49
N ASN A 249 -4.27 9.73 2.00
CA ASN A 249 -5.19 10.49 2.84
C ASN A 249 -6.60 9.90 2.74
N PHE A 250 -7.05 9.25 3.82
CA PHE A 250 -8.42 8.79 3.94
C PHE A 250 -9.27 9.78 4.74
N SER A 251 -10.48 10.06 4.28
CA SER A 251 -11.44 10.97 4.95
C SER A 251 -12.89 10.57 4.67
N GLY A 252 -13.83 11.19 5.38
CA GLY A 252 -15.27 11.03 5.10
C GLY A 252 -16.01 9.99 5.94
N GLY A 253 -15.39 9.39 6.98
CA GLY A 253 -16.09 8.56 7.98
C GLY A 253 -16.65 7.23 7.44
N ALA A 254 -15.90 6.54 6.59
CA ALA A 254 -16.26 5.27 5.96
C ALA A 254 -15.30 4.14 6.33
N THR A 255 -15.52 2.94 5.79
CA THR A 255 -14.53 1.86 5.82
C THR A 255 -13.45 2.15 4.79
N TYR A 256 -12.23 2.45 5.24
CA TYR A 256 -11.14 2.80 4.32
C TYR A 256 -10.58 1.60 3.58
N THR A 257 -10.35 0.49 4.30
CA THR A 257 -9.92 -0.77 3.71
C THR A 257 -10.83 -1.91 4.19
N GLY A 258 -11.32 -2.74 3.27
CA GLY A 258 -12.14 -3.91 3.56
C GLY A 258 -11.53 -5.18 3.02
N GLY A 259 -11.89 -6.33 3.60
CA GLY A 259 -11.30 -7.62 3.28
C GLY A 259 -9.88 -7.75 3.83
N VAL A 260 -8.87 -7.68 2.96
CA VAL A 260 -7.45 -7.60 3.39
C VAL A 260 -7.22 -6.26 4.10
N THR A 261 -6.79 -6.33 5.34
CA THR A 261 -6.50 -5.16 6.19
C THR A 261 -5.01 -5.02 6.43
N TYR A 262 -4.60 -3.96 7.10
CA TYR A 262 -3.20 -3.70 7.45
C TYR A 262 -2.54 -4.81 8.31
N THR A 263 -3.31 -5.65 8.98
CA THR A 263 -2.79 -6.78 9.77
C THR A 263 -2.48 -8.03 8.93
N ASP A 264 -2.97 -8.07 7.69
CA ASP A 264 -2.74 -9.20 6.78
C ASP A 264 -1.32 -9.16 6.21
N ASN A 265 -0.71 -10.32 6.02
CA ASN A 265 0.63 -10.43 5.45
C ASN A 265 0.73 -9.99 3.97
N LYS A 266 -0.40 -9.87 3.27
CA LYS A 266 -0.46 -9.31 1.91
C LYS A 266 -0.30 -7.79 1.88
N ALA A 267 -0.60 -7.11 3.00
CA ALA A 267 -0.68 -5.66 3.08
C ALA A 267 0.61 -5.04 3.60
N PHE A 268 1.00 -3.93 2.98
CA PHE A 268 2.03 -3.00 3.44
C PHE A 268 1.48 -1.58 3.38
N PHE A 269 1.20 -0.97 4.55
CA PHE A 269 0.67 0.38 4.64
C PHE A 269 1.67 1.29 5.35
N SER A 270 1.93 2.46 4.78
CA SER A 270 2.85 3.46 5.29
C SER A 270 2.22 4.85 5.18
N ASN A 271 2.39 5.69 6.18
CA ASN A 271 1.91 7.08 6.20
C ASN A 271 0.44 7.28 5.78
N CYS A 272 -0.43 6.33 6.09
CA CYS A 272 -1.84 6.37 5.70
C CYS A 272 -2.66 7.11 6.75
N LYS A 273 -2.98 8.39 6.51
CA LYS A 273 -3.84 9.18 7.38
C LYS A 273 -5.26 8.61 7.36
N GLY A 274 -5.82 8.34 8.54
CA GLY A 274 -7.14 7.74 8.70
C GLY A 274 -7.10 6.22 8.95
N VAL A 275 -5.99 5.56 8.67
CA VAL A 275 -5.76 4.16 9.08
C VAL A 275 -4.94 4.18 10.36
N VAL A 276 -5.54 3.71 11.45
CA VAL A 276 -4.84 3.57 12.74
C VAL A 276 -3.75 2.49 12.57
N ASN A 277 -2.55 2.79 13.03
CA ASN A 277 -1.40 1.86 12.99
C ASN A 277 -0.98 1.43 11.57
N SER A 278 -0.76 2.41 10.69
CA SER A 278 -0.16 2.11 9.37
C SER A 278 1.33 1.77 9.43
N SER A 279 1.97 1.91 10.60
CA SER A 279 3.38 1.52 10.84
C SER A 279 3.45 0.22 11.64
N GLU A 280 4.45 -0.61 11.37
CA GLU A 280 4.67 -1.84 12.11
C GLU A 280 5.22 -1.54 13.50
N ILE A 281 4.49 -1.95 14.52
CA ILE A 281 4.82 -1.68 15.91
C ILE A 281 4.40 -2.85 16.81
N GLY A 282 5.24 -3.16 17.77
CA GLY A 282 4.94 -4.06 18.87
C GLY A 282 5.24 -3.41 20.21
N GLN A 283 4.36 -3.59 21.17
CA GLN A 283 4.57 -3.16 22.55
C GLN A 283 4.09 -4.23 23.52
N ALA A 284 4.91 -4.49 24.52
CA ALA A 284 4.53 -5.32 25.65
C ALA A 284 5.01 -4.68 26.96
N TYR A 285 4.19 -4.75 28.00
CA TYR A 285 4.46 -4.10 29.26
C TYR A 285 3.85 -4.85 30.46
N TYR A 286 4.36 -4.58 31.64
CA TYR A 286 3.69 -4.80 32.92
C TYR A 286 4.09 -3.70 33.92
N THR A 287 3.28 -3.57 34.96
CA THR A 287 3.53 -2.69 36.13
C THR A 287 3.27 -3.48 37.41
N ASN A 288 3.93 -3.08 38.49
CA ASN A 288 3.78 -3.71 39.83
C ASN A 288 4.02 -5.22 39.83
N ASN A 289 4.95 -5.72 39.03
CA ASN A 289 5.34 -7.12 39.06
C ASN A 289 6.02 -7.48 40.39
N THR A 290 5.68 -8.63 40.93
CA THR A 290 6.24 -9.15 42.19
C THR A 290 7.05 -10.43 42.00
N VAL A 291 7.14 -10.92 40.77
CA VAL A 291 7.88 -12.15 40.43
C VAL A 291 9.37 -11.82 40.33
N GLN A 292 10.18 -12.48 41.16
CA GLN A 292 11.62 -12.29 41.14
C GLN A 292 12.26 -12.96 39.93
N ASN A 293 13.21 -12.30 39.31
CA ASN A 293 14.11 -12.86 38.31
C ASN A 293 15.17 -13.72 38.99
N PRO A 294 15.21 -15.03 38.82
CA PRO A 294 16.28 -15.87 39.32
C PRO A 294 17.57 -15.54 38.55
N ILE A 295 18.66 -15.33 39.25
CA ILE A 295 20.00 -15.17 38.69
C ILE A 295 20.80 -16.40 39.08
N ALA A 296 20.88 -17.37 38.17
CA ALA A 296 21.56 -18.62 38.44
C ALA A 296 23.10 -18.47 38.58
N THR A 297 23.65 -17.56 37.81
CA THR A 297 25.11 -17.27 37.79
C THR A 297 25.37 -15.78 37.66
N GLN A 298 26.28 -15.25 38.45
CA GLN A 298 26.73 -13.86 38.36
C GLN A 298 27.15 -13.48 36.94
N GLY A 299 26.64 -12.37 36.42
CA GLY A 299 27.00 -11.83 35.13
C GLY A 299 26.38 -12.56 33.93
N VAL A 300 25.63 -13.67 34.15
CA VAL A 300 24.92 -14.35 33.09
C VAL A 300 23.54 -13.68 32.90
N PHE A 301 23.22 -13.30 31.67
CA PHE A 301 21.96 -12.68 31.35
C PHE A 301 20.82 -13.70 31.29
N GLU A 302 19.75 -13.43 32.02
CA GLU A 302 18.53 -14.22 32.08
C GLU A 302 17.37 -13.39 31.54
N LYS A 303 16.42 -14.05 30.83
CA LYS A 303 15.21 -13.39 30.36
C LYS A 303 14.40 -12.82 31.52
N ILE A 304 13.94 -11.59 31.41
CA ILE A 304 13.05 -10.98 32.41
C ILE A 304 11.76 -11.82 32.53
N VAL A 305 11.39 -12.12 33.79
CA VAL A 305 10.16 -12.86 34.14
C VAL A 305 9.03 -11.92 34.56
N GLY A 306 7.80 -12.43 34.57
CA GLY A 306 6.58 -11.68 34.85
C GLY A 306 5.63 -11.76 33.65
N ALA A 307 4.35 -11.60 33.88
CA ALA A 307 3.35 -11.70 32.82
C ALA A 307 3.16 -10.33 32.16
N THR A 308 3.70 -10.13 30.96
CA THR A 308 3.45 -8.92 30.18
C THR A 308 2.07 -8.93 29.53
N THR A 309 1.54 -7.73 29.34
CA THR A 309 0.32 -7.47 28.56
C THR A 309 0.73 -6.89 27.21
N ALA A 310 0.11 -7.37 26.14
CA ALA A 310 0.25 -6.78 24.81
C ALA A 310 -0.53 -5.47 24.72
N SER A 311 0.03 -4.48 24.05
CA SER A 311 -0.72 -3.29 23.68
C SER A 311 -1.75 -3.62 22.60
N SER A 312 -2.91 -2.93 22.64
CA SER A 312 -3.93 -3.02 21.58
C SER A 312 -3.49 -2.45 20.24
N ILE A 313 -2.37 -1.71 20.22
CA ILE A 313 -1.81 -1.12 19.00
C ILE A 313 -0.80 -2.01 18.28
N ASN A 314 -0.56 -3.25 18.77
CA ASN A 314 0.39 -4.16 18.13
C ASN A 314 -0.02 -4.45 16.68
N GLN A 315 0.94 -4.27 15.77
CA GLN A 315 0.78 -4.47 14.36
C GLN A 315 1.98 -5.20 13.77
N LYS A 316 1.73 -6.30 13.08
CA LYS A 316 2.77 -7.24 12.59
C LYS A 316 3.64 -7.80 13.72
N PHE A 317 3.15 -7.77 14.96
CA PHE A 317 3.77 -8.42 16.10
C PHE A 317 2.75 -9.25 16.88
N SER A 318 3.09 -10.51 17.14
CA SER A 318 2.40 -11.33 18.12
C SER A 318 3.13 -11.27 19.46
N HIS A 319 2.38 -11.43 20.55
CA HIS A 319 2.89 -11.38 21.92
C HIS A 319 2.73 -12.72 22.62
N THR A 320 3.77 -13.15 23.32
CA THR A 320 3.75 -14.32 24.20
C THR A 320 4.84 -14.15 25.27
N ASP A 321 4.49 -14.21 26.55
CA ASP A 321 5.43 -14.30 27.68
C ASP A 321 6.68 -13.43 27.59
N ASN A 322 6.56 -12.12 27.69
CA ASN A 322 7.67 -11.17 27.61
C ASN A 322 8.43 -11.25 26.28
N ARG A 323 7.73 -11.59 25.20
CA ARG A 323 8.27 -11.73 23.86
C ARG A 323 7.36 -11.02 22.85
N LEU A 324 7.96 -10.30 21.95
CA LEU A 324 7.31 -9.78 20.74
C LEU A 324 7.90 -10.50 19.52
N THR A 325 7.09 -11.25 18.81
CA THR A 325 7.49 -12.00 17.60
C THR A 325 7.01 -11.26 16.37
N TYR A 326 7.92 -10.95 15.45
CA TYR A 326 7.59 -10.29 14.19
C TYR A 326 6.87 -11.26 13.24
N THR A 327 5.72 -10.85 12.71
CA THR A 327 4.87 -11.63 11.82
C THR A 327 4.75 -11.03 10.41
N GLY A 328 5.51 -9.95 10.12
CA GLY A 328 5.57 -9.37 8.77
C GLY A 328 6.20 -10.32 7.76
N GLY A 329 5.93 -10.11 6.48
CA GLY A 329 6.35 -11.02 5.41
C GLY A 329 7.76 -10.79 4.89
N LEU A 330 8.33 -9.61 5.12
CA LEU A 330 9.67 -9.23 4.66
C LEU A 330 10.57 -8.81 5.82
N ALA A 331 11.88 -8.99 5.65
CA ALA A 331 12.88 -8.51 6.59
C ALA A 331 12.87 -6.97 6.65
N ARG A 332 12.96 -6.42 7.87
CA ARG A 332 13.00 -4.97 8.10
C ARG A 332 13.88 -4.60 9.29
N SER A 333 14.35 -3.36 9.30
CA SER A 333 15.04 -2.77 10.44
C SER A 333 14.06 -2.17 11.42
N PHE A 334 14.28 -2.44 12.71
CA PHE A 334 13.45 -1.94 13.81
C PHE A 334 14.31 -1.26 14.87
N LYS A 335 13.77 -0.22 15.47
CA LYS A 335 14.25 0.32 16.72
C LYS A 335 13.56 -0.39 17.88
N VAL A 336 14.32 -0.92 18.80
CA VAL A 336 13.84 -1.47 20.06
C VAL A 336 14.17 -0.50 21.18
N THR A 337 13.18 -0.19 22.02
CA THR A 337 13.35 0.64 23.21
C THR A 337 12.72 -0.06 24.40
N ALA A 338 13.47 -0.30 25.46
CA ALA A 338 12.97 -0.91 26.69
C ALA A 338 13.24 -0.01 27.88
N ALA A 339 12.16 0.46 28.54
CA ALA A 339 12.19 1.13 29.81
C ALA A 339 11.91 0.10 30.93
N ILE A 340 12.78 0.03 31.91
CA ILE A 340 12.80 -1.03 32.91
C ILE A 340 13.00 -0.38 34.28
N SER A 341 12.22 -0.76 35.30
CA SER A 341 12.48 -0.44 36.70
C SER A 341 12.80 -1.71 37.47
N ALA A 342 13.96 -1.78 38.07
CA ALA A 342 14.41 -2.96 38.78
C ALA A 342 15.14 -2.64 40.10
N ASN A 343 15.10 -3.60 41.03
CA ASN A 343 15.81 -3.51 42.29
C ASN A 343 16.45 -4.84 42.69
N SER A 344 17.34 -4.75 43.72
CA SER A 344 17.85 -5.93 44.42
C SER A 344 16.80 -6.44 45.41
N VAL A 345 16.66 -7.74 45.51
CA VAL A 345 15.85 -8.37 46.57
C VAL A 345 16.59 -8.53 47.90
N THR A 346 17.85 -8.09 47.97
CA THR A 346 18.69 -8.13 49.15
C THR A 346 19.19 -6.74 49.53
N THR A 347 19.72 -6.57 50.75
CA THR A 347 20.26 -5.32 51.24
C THR A 347 21.66 -5.00 50.68
N GLN A 348 22.22 -5.87 49.86
CA GLN A 348 23.55 -5.67 49.26
C GLN A 348 23.50 -4.70 48.09
N THR A 349 24.51 -3.91 47.94
CA THR A 349 24.74 -3.10 46.74
C THR A 349 25.04 -4.04 45.57
N VAL A 350 24.27 -3.93 44.50
CA VAL A 350 24.48 -4.72 43.31
C VAL A 350 24.46 -3.86 42.05
N THR A 351 25.24 -4.27 41.07
CA THR A 351 25.25 -3.67 39.74
C THR A 351 24.34 -4.54 38.87
N ILE A 352 23.32 -3.91 38.29
CA ILE A 352 22.32 -4.53 37.44
C ILE A 352 22.63 -4.10 36.01
N LEU A 353 22.62 -5.06 35.06
CA LEU A 353 22.73 -4.79 33.64
C LEU A 353 21.48 -5.30 32.95
N THR A 354 21.02 -4.57 31.93
CA THR A 354 19.92 -4.97 31.07
C THR A 354 20.33 -4.93 29.61
N ARG A 355 19.81 -5.83 28.78
CA ARG A 355 20.05 -5.86 27.33
C ARG A 355 18.79 -6.23 26.57
N VAL A 356 18.69 -5.74 25.35
CA VAL A 356 17.80 -6.28 24.33
C VAL A 356 18.38 -7.62 23.83
N ALA A 357 17.52 -8.58 23.54
CA ALA A 357 17.90 -9.85 22.91
C ALA A 357 17.06 -10.10 21.67
N LYS A 358 17.70 -10.59 20.61
CA LYS A 358 17.07 -11.13 19.41
C LYS A 358 17.19 -12.65 19.40
N ASN A 359 16.08 -13.37 19.29
CA ASN A 359 16.05 -14.83 19.25
C ASN A 359 16.80 -15.49 20.45
N GLY A 360 16.68 -14.87 21.62
CA GLY A 360 17.36 -15.33 22.85
C GLY A 360 18.83 -14.93 22.96
N ALA A 361 19.44 -14.35 21.93
CA ALA A 361 20.83 -13.84 21.97
C ALA A 361 20.87 -12.36 22.32
N THR A 362 21.59 -12.00 23.39
CA THR A 362 21.70 -10.61 23.86
C THR A 362 22.55 -9.75 22.91
N ILE A 363 22.14 -8.51 22.71
CA ILE A 363 22.80 -7.51 21.88
C ILE A 363 23.64 -6.62 22.81
N ALA A 364 24.97 -6.69 22.70
CA ALA A 364 25.88 -6.02 23.61
C ALA A 364 25.73 -4.49 23.59
N GLU A 365 25.51 -3.91 22.41
CA GLU A 365 25.38 -2.46 22.20
C GLU A 365 24.13 -1.86 22.88
N SER A 366 23.16 -2.70 23.27
CA SER A 366 21.95 -2.27 23.97
C SER A 366 22.09 -2.22 25.48
N GLU A 367 23.29 -2.48 26.03
CA GLU A 367 23.51 -2.56 27.47
C GLU A 367 23.17 -1.25 28.17
N SER A 368 22.41 -1.36 29.25
CA SER A 368 22.17 -0.29 30.21
C SER A 368 22.52 -0.80 31.61
N GLN A 369 23.19 0.04 32.41
CA GLN A 369 23.71 -0.32 33.71
C GLN A 369 23.29 0.67 34.80
N ALA A 370 22.94 0.16 35.97
CA ALA A 370 22.82 0.96 37.18
C ALA A 370 23.25 0.14 38.40
N THR A 371 23.56 0.85 39.50
CA THR A 371 23.94 0.26 40.76
C THR A 371 22.93 0.64 41.84
N THR A 372 22.27 -0.34 42.44
CA THR A 372 21.32 -0.14 43.55
C THR A 372 22.01 -0.46 44.89
N SER A 373 21.73 0.35 45.88
CA SER A 373 22.35 0.22 47.24
C SER A 373 21.38 -0.24 48.32
N ALA A 374 20.13 -0.50 48.03
CA ALA A 374 19.12 -0.88 49.01
C ALA A 374 18.01 -1.73 48.44
N VAL A 375 17.38 -2.57 49.30
CA VAL A 375 16.16 -3.31 48.97
C VAL A 375 15.04 -2.31 48.61
N ALA A 376 14.24 -2.67 47.62
CA ALA A 376 13.07 -1.92 47.13
C ALA A 376 13.36 -0.50 46.62
N ARG A 377 14.62 -0.13 46.44
CA ARG A 377 14.97 1.08 45.68
C ARG A 377 15.07 0.69 44.20
N ASN A 378 14.08 1.12 43.41
CA ASN A 378 14.13 0.92 41.99
C ASN A 378 15.15 1.81 41.31
N GLU A 379 15.94 1.24 40.44
CA GLU A 379 16.76 1.94 39.46
C GLU A 379 16.12 1.81 38.09
N ASN A 380 16.26 2.83 37.28
CA ASN A 380 15.66 2.90 35.97
C ASN A 380 16.69 2.66 34.87
N PHE A 381 16.33 1.85 33.89
CA PHE A 381 17.18 1.48 32.76
C PHE A 381 16.49 1.84 31.46
N LEU A 382 17.28 2.22 30.48
CA LEU A 382 16.84 2.40 29.10
C LEU A 382 17.76 1.62 28.16
N SER A 383 17.33 0.44 27.73
CA SER A 383 18.06 -0.36 26.74
C SER A 383 17.50 -0.10 25.35
N GLN A 384 18.38 0.16 24.39
CA GLN A 384 17.99 0.45 23.01
C GLN A 384 18.88 -0.31 22.04
N ALA A 385 18.27 -0.78 20.93
CA ALA A 385 18.99 -1.40 19.81
C ALA A 385 18.29 -1.08 18.49
N ILE A 386 19.07 -1.13 17.41
CA ILE A 386 18.54 -1.26 16.05
C ILE A 386 18.78 -2.70 15.61
N VAL A 387 17.74 -3.38 15.16
CA VAL A 387 17.80 -4.79 14.79
C VAL A 387 17.09 -5.03 13.48
N GLU A 388 17.62 -5.88 12.65
CA GLU A 388 16.90 -6.44 11.51
C GLU A 388 16.12 -7.68 11.97
N LEU A 389 14.82 -7.73 11.67
CA LEU A 389 13.95 -8.87 11.96
C LEU A 389 13.43 -9.50 10.67
N ASN A 390 13.59 -10.81 10.56
CA ASN A 390 12.90 -11.64 9.59
C ASN A 390 11.59 -12.17 10.20
N THR A 391 10.69 -12.67 9.36
CA THR A 391 9.46 -13.33 9.81
C THR A 391 9.76 -14.39 10.87
N ASN A 392 9.06 -14.35 11.98
CA ASN A 392 9.22 -15.19 13.18
C ASN A 392 10.45 -14.90 14.05
N ASP A 393 11.30 -13.93 13.71
CA ASP A 393 12.28 -13.43 14.69
C ASP A 393 11.54 -12.76 15.86
N PHE A 394 12.13 -12.84 17.04
CA PHE A 394 11.52 -12.26 18.23
C PHE A 394 12.50 -11.45 19.07
N ILE A 395 11.93 -10.49 19.79
CA ILE A 395 12.62 -9.60 20.75
C ILE A 395 12.17 -9.95 22.16
N GLU A 396 13.16 -10.02 23.05
CA GLU A 396 13.03 -10.20 24.49
C GLU A 396 13.95 -9.23 25.21
N ILE A 397 13.71 -9.01 26.50
CA ILE A 397 14.58 -8.22 27.36
C ILE A 397 15.23 -9.12 28.40
N PHE A 398 16.53 -8.96 28.60
CA PHE A 398 17.34 -9.75 29.50
C PHE A 398 17.95 -8.87 30.59
N ILE A 399 18.17 -9.45 31.75
CA ILE A 399 18.74 -8.79 32.93
C ILE A 399 19.78 -9.70 33.59
N THR A 400 20.77 -9.09 34.22
CA THR A 400 21.72 -9.83 35.07
C THR A 400 22.17 -9.00 36.28
N ASN A 401 22.59 -9.71 37.32
CA ASN A 401 23.31 -9.15 38.45
C ASN A 401 24.81 -9.38 38.24
N ALA A 402 25.54 -8.31 37.97
CA ALA A 402 26.97 -8.36 37.70
C ALA A 402 27.82 -8.50 38.97
N THR A 403 27.24 -8.28 40.17
CA THR A 403 27.96 -8.33 41.45
C THR A 403 27.92 -9.72 42.10
N ASN A 404 26.80 -10.42 42.03
CA ASN A 404 26.59 -11.72 42.68
C ASN A 404 25.42 -12.48 42.03
N ALA A 405 25.06 -13.65 42.54
CA ALA A 405 23.94 -14.48 42.04
C ALA A 405 22.62 -14.23 42.81
N ASN A 406 22.46 -13.10 43.49
CA ASN A 406 21.18 -12.77 44.11
C ASN A 406 20.13 -12.40 43.09
N ASN A 407 18.91 -12.85 43.33
CA ASN A 407 17.75 -12.54 42.48
C ASN A 407 17.54 -11.02 42.40
N LEU A 408 16.94 -10.62 41.31
CA LEU A 408 16.49 -9.27 41.04
C LEU A 408 14.98 -9.22 40.96
N LEU A 409 14.39 -8.06 41.20
CA LEU A 409 12.97 -7.81 40.98
C LEU A 409 12.82 -6.72 39.94
N VAL A 410 12.25 -7.05 38.80
CA VAL A 410 11.83 -6.07 37.79
C VAL A 410 10.38 -5.71 38.08
N THR A 411 10.16 -4.52 38.60
CA THR A 411 8.82 -4.07 39.02
C THR A 411 8.01 -3.53 37.85
N GLU A 412 8.69 -2.95 36.86
CA GLU A 412 8.06 -2.39 35.66
C GLU A 412 8.89 -2.71 34.44
N LEU A 413 8.22 -3.06 33.36
CA LEU A 413 8.79 -3.25 32.04
C LEU A 413 7.84 -2.64 31.00
N ASN A 414 8.39 -1.87 30.10
CA ASN A 414 7.70 -1.43 28.90
C ASN A 414 8.69 -1.45 27.75
N PHE A 415 8.49 -2.33 26.79
CA PHE A 415 9.35 -2.35 25.61
C PHE A 415 8.54 -2.24 24.33
N ILE A 416 9.08 -1.48 23.41
CA ILE A 416 8.50 -1.12 22.11
C ILE A 416 9.49 -1.55 21.04
N VAL A 417 8.94 -2.16 19.98
CA VAL A 417 9.66 -2.49 18.74
C VAL A 417 8.95 -1.73 17.64
N GLU A 418 9.63 -0.80 16.98
CA GLU A 418 9.08 0.14 16.01
C GLU A 418 9.88 0.08 14.70
N ALA A 419 9.19 -0.06 13.55
CA ALA A 419 9.85 -0.08 12.26
C ALA A 419 10.58 1.24 11.97
N LEU A 420 11.79 1.14 11.44
CA LEU A 420 12.50 2.28 10.86
C LEU A 420 12.03 2.44 9.40
N ASN A 421 11.51 3.62 9.08
CA ASN A 421 11.08 3.97 7.72
C ASN A 421 12.27 4.34 6.86
#